data_6d51b74a3148e8318bb66067acd84aa5
#
_entry.id   6d51b74a3148e8318bb66067acd84aa5
#
_cell.length_a   1.000
_cell.length_b   1.000
_cell.length_c   1.000
_cell.angle_alpha   90.00
_cell.angle_beta   90.00
_cell.angle_gamma   90.00
#
_symmetry.space_group_name_H-M   'P 1'
#
loop_
_entity.id
_entity.type
_entity.pdbx_description
1 polymer ?
#
loop_
_entity_poly.entity_id
_entity_poly.type
_entity_poly.pdbx_seq_one_letter_code
_entity_poly.pdbx_strand_id
1 'polypeptide(L)'
;MFSLQRLRTMSADIDFYFEFSSPYGYFAAERIDELAHKHGRQVDWHPVLLGVIAKTTGNTPMTQVPLKKDYARRDWERIARLTGIPFKMPTVFPIASQNPARAVLFLARSDEQAAKALTLALYRAYFVDGQNIGEVEVVRQVAQAQGLDADAIGAAMNDPAVKDQLKHEVGAAEARGV
;
A
#
# COMPACT_ATOMS: atom_id res chain seq x y z
N MET A 1 24.50 -42.96 10.48
CA MET A 1 24.68 -41.51 10.29
C MET A 1 23.39 -40.97 9.73
N PHE A 2 22.41 -40.64 10.57
CA PHE A 2 21.09 -40.18 10.16
C PHE A 2 21.15 -38.67 9.94
N SER A 3 20.99 -38.27 8.69
CA SER A 3 20.82 -36.87 8.29
C SER A 3 19.52 -36.34 8.84
N LEU A 4 19.58 -35.47 9.86
CA LEU A 4 18.46 -34.67 10.32
C LEU A 4 18.14 -33.62 9.22
N GLN A 5 17.33 -34.04 8.24
CA GLN A 5 16.64 -33.10 7.37
C GLN A 5 15.70 -32.28 8.28
N ARG A 6 16.12 -31.06 8.64
CA ARG A 6 15.22 -30.09 9.26
C ARG A 6 14.01 -29.93 8.33
N LEU A 7 12.87 -30.47 8.75
CA LEU A 7 11.56 -30.08 8.24
C LEU A 7 11.47 -28.56 8.47
N ARG A 8 11.73 -27.79 7.42
CA ARG A 8 11.36 -26.38 7.37
C ARG A 8 9.83 -26.40 7.44
N THR A 9 9.28 -26.19 8.62
CA THR A 9 7.89 -25.80 8.75
C THR A 9 7.78 -24.52 7.91
N MET A 10 7.11 -24.60 6.76
CA MET A 10 6.77 -23.44 5.93
C MET A 10 5.90 -22.57 6.84
N SER A 11 6.49 -21.48 7.33
CA SER A 11 5.74 -20.45 8.06
C SER A 11 4.74 -19.86 7.06
N ALA A 12 3.48 -19.72 7.47
CA ALA A 12 2.46 -19.10 6.61
C ALA A 12 2.90 -17.70 6.19
N ASP A 13 2.63 -17.32 4.97
CA ASP A 13 2.90 -15.98 4.46
C ASP A 13 2.11 -14.91 5.25
N ILE A 14 2.54 -13.67 5.18
CA ILE A 14 1.92 -12.55 5.88
C ILE A 14 1.07 -11.79 4.86
N ASP A 15 -0.24 -11.77 5.04
CA ASP A 15 -1.10 -10.86 4.28
C ASP A 15 -0.93 -9.43 4.80
N PHE A 16 -0.44 -8.52 3.96
CA PHE A 16 -0.27 -7.11 4.28
C PHE A 16 -1.30 -6.27 3.52
N TYR A 17 -2.35 -5.89 4.23
CA TYR A 17 -3.38 -4.98 3.71
C TYR A 17 -2.95 -3.53 3.88
N PHE A 18 -2.92 -2.77 2.78
CA PHE A 18 -2.43 -1.40 2.79
C PHE A 18 -3.32 -0.45 1.98
N GLU A 19 -3.31 0.80 2.33
CA GLU A 19 -4.06 1.88 1.68
C GLU A 19 -3.15 3.09 1.46
N PHE A 20 -3.13 3.61 0.24
CA PHE A 20 -2.19 4.66 -0.19
C PHE A 20 -2.35 6.01 0.54
N SER A 21 -3.55 6.31 1.09
CA SER A 21 -3.74 7.50 1.92
C SER A 21 -3.34 7.28 3.40
N SER A 22 -2.86 6.08 3.76
CA SER A 22 -2.52 5.78 5.15
C SER A 22 -1.04 6.04 5.45
N PRO A 23 -0.69 7.04 6.27
CA PRO A 23 0.69 7.21 6.74
C PRO A 23 1.22 6.00 7.51
N TYR A 24 0.35 5.31 8.29
CA TYR A 24 0.74 4.07 8.96
C TYR A 24 1.04 2.95 7.95
N GLY A 25 0.24 2.86 6.87
CA GLY A 25 0.50 1.95 5.76
C GLY A 25 1.85 2.22 5.09
N TYR A 26 2.20 3.48 4.88
CA TYR A 26 3.50 3.89 4.35
C TYR A 26 4.66 3.43 5.24
N PHE A 27 4.63 3.74 6.54
CA PHE A 27 5.68 3.32 7.46
C PHE A 27 5.80 1.80 7.59
N ALA A 28 4.69 1.08 7.50
CA ALA A 28 4.70 -0.37 7.49
C ALA A 28 5.29 -0.93 6.19
N ALA A 29 4.89 -0.39 5.04
CA ALA A 29 5.37 -0.78 3.72
C ALA A 29 6.90 -0.68 3.58
N GLU A 30 7.50 0.38 4.13
CA GLU A 30 8.96 0.59 4.11
C GLU A 30 9.76 -0.46 4.91
N ARG A 31 9.10 -1.32 5.70
CA ARG A 31 9.79 -2.21 6.66
C ARG A 31 9.32 -3.66 6.64
N ILE A 32 8.12 -3.92 6.12
CA ILE A 32 7.47 -5.21 6.34
C ILE A 32 8.20 -6.38 5.66
N ASP A 33 8.69 -6.20 4.44
CA ASP A 33 9.41 -7.27 3.72
C ASP A 33 10.74 -7.61 4.41
N GLU A 34 11.49 -6.59 4.89
CA GLU A 34 12.72 -6.82 5.66
C GLU A 34 12.43 -7.57 6.97
N LEU A 35 11.38 -7.15 7.68
CA LEU A 35 10.99 -7.77 8.93
C LEU A 35 10.54 -9.22 8.72
N ALA A 36 9.72 -9.49 7.72
CA ALA A 36 9.27 -10.83 7.37
C ALA A 36 10.44 -11.74 7.00
N HIS A 37 11.37 -11.24 6.17
CA HIS A 37 12.56 -11.97 5.77
C HIS A 37 13.44 -12.37 6.96
N LYS A 38 13.62 -11.52 7.98
CA LYS A 38 14.33 -11.84 9.22
C LYS A 38 13.72 -13.03 9.97
N HIS A 39 12.43 -13.26 9.78
CA HIS A 39 11.68 -14.37 10.39
C HIS A 39 11.42 -15.53 9.42
N GLY A 40 12.06 -15.53 8.23
CA GLY A 40 11.91 -16.57 7.23
C GLY A 40 10.51 -16.65 6.61
N ARG A 41 9.80 -15.51 6.55
CA ARG A 41 8.46 -15.38 5.98
C ARG A 41 8.49 -14.50 4.74
N GLN A 42 7.46 -14.64 3.91
CA GLN A 42 7.17 -13.75 2.78
C GLN A 42 5.94 -12.91 3.08
N VAL A 43 5.71 -11.87 2.29
CA VAL A 43 4.59 -10.94 2.46
C VAL A 43 3.84 -10.82 1.15
N ASP A 44 2.55 -11.10 1.19
CA ASP A 44 1.60 -10.86 0.12
C ASP A 44 0.96 -9.48 0.32
N TRP A 45 1.07 -8.62 -0.68
CA TRP A 45 0.65 -7.22 -0.59
C TRP A 45 -0.71 -7.01 -1.21
N HIS A 46 -1.69 -6.55 -0.41
CA HIS A 46 -3.08 -6.37 -0.79
C HIS A 46 -3.50 -4.90 -0.69
N PRO A 47 -3.59 -4.15 -1.81
CA PRO A 47 -4.11 -2.81 -1.77
C PRO A 47 -5.61 -2.82 -1.46
N VAL A 48 -6.04 -2.00 -0.50
CA VAL A 48 -7.44 -1.84 -0.14
C VAL A 48 -7.88 -0.38 -0.23
N LEU A 49 -9.18 -0.16 -0.19
CA LEU A 49 -9.79 1.17 -0.16
C LEU A 49 -10.43 1.39 1.21
N LEU A 50 -9.67 1.97 2.13
CA LEU A 50 -10.11 2.20 3.51
C LEU A 50 -11.41 3.02 3.59
N GLY A 51 -11.61 3.97 2.66
CA GLY A 51 -12.86 4.72 2.59
C GLY A 51 -14.10 3.89 2.23
N VAL A 52 -13.93 2.76 1.53
CA VAL A 52 -15.01 1.80 1.27
C VAL A 52 -15.27 0.97 2.53
N ILE A 53 -14.23 0.38 3.11
CA ILE A 53 -14.31 -0.42 4.34
C ILE A 53 -14.93 0.39 5.49
N ALA A 54 -14.50 1.65 5.67
CA ALA A 54 -15.05 2.53 6.69
C ALA A 54 -16.56 2.78 6.55
N LYS A 55 -17.08 2.81 5.32
CA LYS A 55 -18.55 2.92 5.09
C LYS A 55 -19.28 1.66 5.53
N THR A 56 -18.76 0.50 5.22
CA THR A 56 -19.34 -0.81 5.58
C THR A 56 -19.35 -0.99 7.10
N THR A 57 -18.26 -0.61 7.77
CA THR A 57 -18.13 -0.74 9.25
C THR A 57 -18.79 0.39 10.03
N GLY A 58 -19.26 1.47 9.37
CA GLY A 58 -19.78 2.67 10.02
C GLY A 58 -18.71 3.50 10.76
N ASN A 59 -17.43 3.24 10.51
CA ASN A 59 -16.34 3.96 11.14
C ASN A 59 -16.15 5.36 10.53
N THR A 60 -15.94 6.34 11.40
CA THR A 60 -15.53 7.69 10.98
C THR A 60 -14.01 7.72 10.81
N PRO A 61 -13.50 8.17 9.64
CA PRO A 61 -12.07 8.34 9.44
C PRO A 61 -11.43 9.16 10.55
N MET A 62 -10.28 8.72 11.06
CA MET A 62 -9.57 9.36 12.18
C MET A 62 -9.33 10.86 11.95
N THR A 63 -9.10 11.24 10.68
CA THR A 63 -8.88 12.63 10.27
C THR A 63 -10.11 13.53 10.40
N GLN A 64 -11.29 12.96 10.57
CA GLN A 64 -12.56 13.69 10.77
C GLN A 64 -12.98 13.75 12.26
N VAL A 65 -12.28 13.01 13.14
CA VAL A 65 -12.57 13.00 14.59
C VAL A 65 -11.71 14.06 15.27
N PRO A 66 -12.32 15.07 15.93
CA PRO A 66 -11.59 16.05 16.72
C PRO A 66 -10.66 15.37 17.73
N LEU A 67 -9.53 15.98 18.07
CA LEU A 67 -8.45 15.46 18.91
C LEU A 67 -7.68 14.27 18.31
N LYS A 68 -8.36 13.27 17.70
CA LYS A 68 -7.69 12.15 17.03
C LYS A 68 -6.88 12.61 15.82
N LYS A 69 -7.40 13.56 15.05
CA LYS A 69 -6.70 14.16 13.90
C LYS A 69 -5.36 14.78 14.32
N ASP A 70 -5.37 15.58 15.38
CA ASP A 70 -4.16 16.28 15.85
C ASP A 70 -3.17 15.31 16.49
N TYR A 71 -3.68 14.33 17.23
CA TYR A 71 -2.87 13.24 17.78
C TYR A 71 -2.17 12.45 16.66
N ALA A 72 -2.93 12.01 15.65
CA ALA A 72 -2.41 11.22 14.54
C ALA A 72 -1.29 11.97 13.79
N ARG A 73 -1.46 13.27 13.52
CA ARG A 73 -0.42 14.07 12.88
C ARG A 73 0.89 14.07 13.68
N ARG A 74 0.81 14.29 14.98
CA ARG A 74 1.98 14.26 15.88
C ARG A 74 2.60 12.88 15.95
N ASP A 75 1.78 11.85 15.89
CA ASP A 75 2.24 10.46 15.93
C ASP A 75 3.00 10.06 14.65
N TRP A 76 2.50 10.42 13.48
CA TRP A 76 3.20 10.20 12.21
C TRP A 76 4.58 10.89 12.19
N GLU A 77 4.65 12.15 12.62
CA GLU A 77 5.93 12.87 12.75
C GLU A 77 6.88 12.20 13.76
N ARG A 78 6.34 11.63 14.83
CA ARG A 78 7.11 10.91 15.85
C ARG A 78 7.65 9.60 15.30
N ILE A 79 6.81 8.82 14.57
CA ILE A 79 7.23 7.58 13.91
C ILE A 79 8.32 7.88 12.88
N ALA A 80 8.15 8.90 12.04
CA ALA A 80 9.16 9.31 11.07
C ALA A 80 10.52 9.57 11.72
N ARG A 81 10.53 10.37 12.82
CA ARG A 81 11.78 10.63 13.57
C ARG A 81 12.38 9.38 14.21
N LEU A 82 11.54 8.52 14.76
CA LEU A 82 12.00 7.28 15.43
C LEU A 82 12.58 6.26 14.44
N THR A 83 11.96 6.14 13.28
CA THR A 83 12.34 5.15 12.26
C THR A 83 13.37 5.66 11.26
N GLY A 84 13.56 6.97 11.15
CA GLY A 84 14.37 7.60 10.11
C GLY A 84 13.73 7.59 8.72
N ILE A 85 12.47 7.13 8.60
CA ILE A 85 11.75 7.12 7.33
C ILE A 85 11.32 8.56 6.98
N PRO A 86 11.70 9.10 5.81
CA PRO A 86 11.31 10.44 5.40
C PRO A 86 9.79 10.57 5.33
N PHE A 87 9.24 11.63 5.91
CA PHE A 87 7.81 11.88 5.89
C PHE A 87 7.49 13.36 5.89
N LYS A 88 6.59 13.76 5.01
CA LYS A 88 6.00 15.08 4.95
C LYS A 88 4.51 14.96 4.69
N MET A 89 3.71 15.64 5.49
CA MET A 89 2.27 15.64 5.28
C MET A 89 1.92 16.32 3.95
N PRO A 90 1.28 15.61 3.00
CA PRO A 90 0.93 16.18 1.71
C PRO A 90 -0.16 17.26 1.86
N THR A 91 -0.21 18.19 0.91
CA THR A 91 -1.21 19.29 0.91
C THR A 91 -2.61 18.80 0.58
N VAL A 92 -2.72 17.78 -0.28
CA VAL A 92 -3.99 17.09 -0.61
C VAL A 92 -4.04 15.80 0.18
N PHE A 93 -4.89 15.76 1.19
CA PHE A 93 -5.03 14.60 2.06
C PHE A 93 -6.44 14.50 2.67
N PRO A 94 -7.11 13.35 2.67
CA PRO A 94 -6.72 12.14 1.94
C PRO A 94 -6.92 12.28 0.44
N ILE A 95 -6.36 11.35 -0.33
CA ILE A 95 -6.57 11.25 -1.79
C ILE A 95 -7.55 10.13 -2.15
N ALA A 96 -8.03 10.17 -3.38
CA ALA A 96 -8.71 9.03 -4.03
C ALA A 96 -7.66 8.02 -4.47
N SER A 97 -7.53 6.90 -3.76
CA SER A 97 -6.44 5.92 -3.92
C SER A 97 -6.72 4.80 -4.92
N GLN A 98 -7.83 4.88 -5.68
CA GLN A 98 -8.20 3.84 -6.64
C GLN A 98 -7.18 3.69 -7.78
N ASN A 99 -6.63 4.79 -8.28
CA ASN A 99 -5.69 4.75 -9.40
C ASN A 99 -4.38 4.06 -9.02
N PRO A 100 -3.66 4.46 -7.97
CA PRO A 100 -2.45 3.76 -7.56
C PRO A 100 -2.73 2.29 -7.18
N ALA A 101 -3.85 1.98 -6.52
CA ALA A 101 -4.23 0.60 -6.21
C ALA A 101 -4.43 -0.26 -7.45
N ARG A 102 -5.10 0.26 -8.48
CA ARG A 102 -5.27 -0.45 -9.77
C ARG A 102 -3.95 -0.64 -10.50
N ALA A 103 -3.08 0.38 -10.50
CA ALA A 103 -1.77 0.30 -11.13
C ALA A 103 -0.93 -0.86 -10.57
N VAL A 104 -0.86 -0.97 -9.25
CA VAL A 104 -0.08 -2.04 -8.60
C VAL A 104 -0.74 -3.41 -8.76
N LEU A 105 -2.07 -3.52 -8.70
CA LEU A 105 -2.77 -4.78 -8.98
C LEU A 105 -2.57 -5.28 -10.41
N PHE A 106 -2.59 -4.37 -11.38
CA PHE A 106 -2.29 -4.72 -12.78
C PHE A 106 -0.87 -5.29 -12.90
N LEU A 107 0.11 -4.60 -12.33
CA LEU A 107 1.51 -4.99 -12.41
C LEU A 107 1.78 -6.31 -11.68
N ALA A 108 1.15 -6.54 -10.54
CA ALA A 108 1.31 -7.76 -9.73
C ALA A 108 0.88 -9.05 -10.48
N ARG A 109 0.06 -8.94 -11.53
CA ARG A 109 -0.33 -10.11 -12.36
C ARG A 109 0.86 -10.75 -13.08
N SER A 110 1.90 -9.98 -13.37
CA SER A 110 3.07 -10.44 -14.13
C SER A 110 4.37 -10.31 -13.36
N ASP A 111 4.48 -9.35 -12.46
CA ASP A 111 5.69 -9.07 -11.70
C ASP A 111 5.35 -8.48 -10.32
N GLU A 112 5.31 -9.34 -9.33
CA GLU A 112 5.01 -8.97 -7.95
C GLU A 112 6.10 -8.07 -7.34
N GLN A 113 7.37 -8.30 -7.68
CA GLN A 113 8.47 -7.49 -7.16
C GLN A 113 8.43 -6.07 -7.73
N ALA A 114 8.14 -5.93 -9.01
CA ALA A 114 7.93 -4.62 -9.62
C ALA A 114 6.70 -3.92 -9.03
N ALA A 115 5.63 -4.65 -8.71
CA ALA A 115 4.44 -4.09 -8.04
C ALA A 115 4.77 -3.56 -6.63
N LYS A 116 5.55 -4.29 -5.85
CA LYS A 116 6.04 -3.83 -4.53
C LYS A 116 6.93 -2.59 -4.67
N ALA A 117 7.86 -2.59 -5.61
CA ALA A 117 8.72 -1.44 -5.89
C ALA A 117 7.91 -0.20 -6.31
N LEU A 118 6.93 -0.37 -7.19
CA LEU A 118 6.01 0.70 -7.59
C LEU A 118 5.19 1.21 -6.40
N THR A 119 4.73 0.32 -5.53
CA THR A 119 3.98 0.71 -4.32
C THR A 119 4.82 1.62 -3.42
N LEU A 120 6.06 1.26 -3.15
CA LEU A 120 6.98 2.09 -2.36
C LEU A 120 7.28 3.42 -3.05
N ALA A 121 7.51 3.42 -4.35
CA ALA A 121 7.73 4.63 -5.13
C ALA A 121 6.53 5.59 -5.08
N LEU A 122 5.31 5.07 -5.21
CA LEU A 122 4.07 5.84 -5.10
C LEU A 122 3.88 6.41 -3.68
N TYR A 123 4.15 5.64 -2.63
CA TYR A 123 4.10 6.14 -1.26
C TYR A 123 5.10 7.28 -1.04
N ARG A 124 6.32 7.16 -1.54
CA ARG A 124 7.35 8.21 -1.43
C ARG A 124 6.97 9.44 -2.23
N ALA A 125 6.48 9.29 -3.45
CA ALA A 125 5.94 10.40 -4.24
C ALA A 125 4.86 11.17 -3.47
N TYR A 126 4.00 10.48 -2.73
CA TYR A 126 2.94 11.09 -1.95
C TYR A 126 3.43 11.69 -0.62
N PHE A 127 4.11 10.89 0.22
CA PHE A 127 4.48 11.28 1.59
C PHE A 127 5.86 11.90 1.75
N VAL A 128 6.64 12.03 0.70
CA VAL A 128 7.92 12.74 0.72
C VAL A 128 7.89 13.93 -0.23
N ASP A 129 7.50 13.69 -1.48
CA ASP A 129 7.52 14.70 -2.55
C ASP A 129 6.22 15.53 -2.61
N GLY A 130 5.15 15.09 -1.95
CA GLY A 130 3.87 15.79 -1.87
C GLY A 130 3.05 15.73 -3.17
N GLN A 131 3.34 14.77 -4.05
CA GLN A 131 2.64 14.58 -5.32
C GLN A 131 1.28 13.91 -5.09
N ASN A 132 0.24 14.35 -5.81
CA ASN A 132 -1.07 13.74 -5.73
C ASN A 132 -1.15 12.46 -6.58
N ILE A 133 -0.80 11.31 -6.02
CA ILE A 133 -0.89 10.01 -6.71
C ILE A 133 -2.33 9.53 -6.99
N GLY A 134 -3.35 10.28 -6.59
CA GLY A 134 -4.73 10.08 -7.06
C GLY A 134 -4.90 10.39 -8.54
N GLU A 135 -4.04 11.25 -9.09
CA GLU A 135 -4.04 11.64 -10.49
C GLU A 135 -3.36 10.59 -11.37
N VAL A 136 -4.02 10.20 -12.46
CA VAL A 136 -3.52 9.19 -13.41
C VAL A 136 -2.13 9.55 -13.93
N GLU A 137 -1.92 10.82 -14.28
CA GLU A 137 -0.66 11.27 -14.86
C GLU A 137 0.50 11.19 -13.86
N VAL A 138 0.27 11.47 -12.58
CA VAL A 138 1.29 11.33 -11.54
C VAL A 138 1.68 9.86 -11.36
N VAL A 139 0.71 8.93 -11.36
CA VAL A 139 1.00 7.48 -11.30
C VAL A 139 1.83 7.03 -12.51
N ARG A 140 1.51 7.53 -13.72
CA ARG A 140 2.28 7.24 -14.93
C ARG A 140 3.72 7.73 -14.84
N GLN A 141 3.93 8.96 -14.37
CA GLN A 141 5.27 9.55 -14.20
C GLN A 141 6.10 8.76 -13.20
N VAL A 142 5.51 8.36 -12.07
CA VAL A 142 6.19 7.51 -11.08
C VAL A 142 6.55 6.15 -11.69
N ALA A 143 5.63 5.52 -12.43
CA ALA A 143 5.88 4.25 -13.10
C ALA A 143 7.01 4.37 -14.15
N GLN A 144 7.00 5.42 -14.95
CA GLN A 144 8.05 5.72 -15.93
C GLN A 144 9.43 5.90 -15.27
N ALA A 145 9.47 6.60 -14.14
CA ALA A 145 10.71 6.79 -13.37
C ALA A 145 11.27 5.47 -12.81
N GLN A 146 10.41 4.44 -12.63
CA GLN A 146 10.81 3.08 -12.25
C GLN A 146 11.18 2.21 -13.48
N GLY A 147 11.17 2.75 -14.70
CA GLY A 147 11.44 2.01 -15.93
C GLY A 147 10.30 1.10 -16.38
N LEU A 148 9.08 1.32 -15.87
CA LEU A 148 7.90 0.54 -16.21
C LEU A 148 7.16 1.13 -17.42
N ASP A 149 6.33 0.31 -18.08
CA ASP A 149 5.47 0.75 -19.17
C ASP A 149 4.32 1.65 -18.62
N ALA A 150 4.57 2.96 -18.63
CA ALA A 150 3.63 3.96 -18.13
C ALA A 150 2.32 4.02 -18.92
N ASP A 151 2.35 3.68 -20.21
CA ASP A 151 1.14 3.68 -21.05
C ASP A 151 0.25 2.49 -20.73
N ALA A 152 0.82 1.29 -20.59
CA ALA A 152 0.10 0.09 -20.17
C ALA A 152 -0.51 0.28 -18.77
N ILE A 153 0.25 0.84 -17.81
CA ILE A 153 -0.23 1.13 -16.46
C ILE A 153 -1.34 2.20 -16.50
N GLY A 154 -1.18 3.23 -17.32
CA GLY A 154 -2.19 4.27 -17.52
C GLY A 154 -3.52 3.71 -18.03
N ALA A 155 -3.46 2.84 -19.03
CA ALA A 155 -4.64 2.16 -19.59
C ALA A 155 -5.30 1.23 -18.54
N ALA A 156 -4.50 0.48 -17.80
CA ALA A 156 -4.97 -0.47 -16.78
C ALA A 156 -5.79 0.19 -15.66
N MET A 157 -5.49 1.42 -15.29
CA MET A 157 -6.27 2.14 -14.27
C MET A 157 -7.74 2.35 -14.69
N ASN A 158 -8.03 2.32 -15.98
CA ASN A 158 -9.41 2.43 -16.52
C ASN A 158 -10.00 1.08 -16.96
N ASP A 159 -9.22 0.02 -17.01
CA ASP A 159 -9.64 -1.31 -17.40
C ASP A 159 -10.74 -1.86 -16.47
N PRO A 160 -11.91 -2.30 -16.98
CA PRO A 160 -12.96 -2.91 -16.19
C PRO A 160 -12.50 -4.12 -15.37
N ALA A 161 -11.64 -4.98 -15.94
CA ALA A 161 -11.16 -6.17 -15.24
C ALA A 161 -10.26 -5.83 -14.05
N VAL A 162 -9.47 -4.74 -14.13
CA VAL A 162 -8.65 -4.25 -13.01
C VAL A 162 -9.53 -3.57 -11.95
N LYS A 163 -10.57 -2.85 -12.38
CA LYS A 163 -11.55 -2.27 -11.45
C LYS A 163 -12.29 -3.34 -10.65
N ASP A 164 -12.70 -4.43 -11.31
CA ASP A 164 -13.38 -5.53 -10.64
C ASP A 164 -12.43 -6.33 -9.75
N GLN A 165 -11.17 -6.50 -10.13
CA GLN A 165 -10.15 -7.08 -9.27
C GLN A 165 -9.99 -6.28 -7.97
N LEU A 166 -9.90 -4.95 -8.05
CA LEU A 166 -9.80 -4.11 -6.84
C LEU A 166 -11.04 -4.24 -5.95
N LYS A 167 -12.24 -4.32 -6.52
CA LYS A 167 -13.46 -4.59 -5.73
C LYS A 167 -13.39 -5.93 -5.03
N HIS A 168 -12.89 -6.96 -5.72
CA HIS A 168 -12.72 -8.29 -5.14
C HIS A 168 -11.72 -8.27 -3.98
N GLU A 169 -10.57 -7.60 -4.13
CA GLU A 169 -9.57 -7.46 -3.04
C GLU A 169 -10.18 -6.78 -1.81
N VAL A 170 -10.92 -5.68 -2.00
CA VAL A 170 -11.58 -4.98 -0.89
C VAL A 170 -12.60 -5.89 -0.21
N GLY A 171 -13.45 -6.59 -0.99
CA GLY A 171 -14.44 -7.53 -0.44
C GLY A 171 -13.81 -8.72 0.28
N ALA A 172 -12.69 -9.22 -0.21
CA ALA A 172 -11.94 -10.30 0.45
C ALA A 172 -11.34 -9.83 1.79
N ALA A 173 -10.82 -8.60 1.84
CA ALA A 173 -10.33 -7.99 3.08
C ALA A 173 -11.45 -7.84 4.11
N GLU A 174 -12.62 -7.29 3.71
CA GLU A 174 -13.79 -7.17 4.58
C GLU A 174 -14.24 -8.54 5.12
N ALA A 175 -14.28 -9.58 4.27
CA ALA A 175 -14.66 -10.94 4.69
C ALA A 175 -13.67 -11.56 5.69
N ARG A 176 -12.40 -11.12 5.70
CA ARG A 176 -11.38 -11.52 6.68
C ARG A 176 -11.39 -10.68 7.96
N GLY A 177 -12.19 -9.63 8.02
CA GLY A 177 -12.29 -8.74 9.18
C GLY A 177 -11.24 -7.63 9.24
N VAL A 178 -10.69 -7.27 8.09
CA VAL A 178 -9.74 -6.16 7.95
C VAL A 178 -10.46 -4.81 8.05
#